data_2cdb869c2cef64aa05b1ac3f80e3addf
#
_entry.id   2cdb869c2cef64aa05b1ac3f80e3addf
#
_cell.length_a   1.000
_cell.length_b   1.000
_cell.length_c   1.000
_cell.angle_alpha   90.00
_cell.angle_beta   90.00
_cell.angle_gamma   90.00
#
_symmetry.space_group_name_H-M   'P 1'
#
loop_
_entity.id
_entity.type
_entity.pdbx_description
1 polymer ?
#
loop_
_entity_poly.entity_id
_entity_poly.type
_entity_poly.pdbx_seq_one_letter_code
_entity_poly.pdbx_strand_id
1 'polypeptide(L)'
;DAKNITIENLVVDGSKEHQDAYDPNSGRFYRTGRYSNALAGISMRGEAGHAFSNIKLKNLTVINFSRSGVYISDAEGIEIHHCDFTENGAHVVPGPRLQHNLMIQHSSNIMIKDSRFDTSIRGCGLVLDHCKSLKVENCEIARNGWHGLLMAECHNGKIENCLVEGNDGCGFMGEYLHDGSNLIQIRHNKIQYNNEYGIRAFGMKETDIKDNLYRWNGKEKRQEWLSSEKKLQLEQL
;
A
#
# COMPACT_ATOMS: atom_id res chain seq x y z
N ASP A 1 26.12 -0.55 -1.62
CA ASP A 1 25.11 -1.56 -2.00
C ASP A 1 24.89 -2.52 -0.84
N ALA A 2 23.81 -2.36 -0.09
CA ALA A 2 23.45 -3.33 0.95
C ALA A 2 22.68 -4.50 0.33
N LYS A 3 23.12 -5.71 0.64
CA LYS A 3 22.55 -6.96 0.09
C LYS A 3 22.26 -7.96 1.20
N ASN A 4 21.29 -8.85 0.94
CA ASN A 4 20.94 -9.93 1.85
C ASN A 4 20.53 -9.44 3.24
N ILE A 5 19.64 -8.45 3.28
CA ILE A 5 19.14 -7.87 4.52
C ILE A 5 17.97 -8.71 5.02
N THR A 6 18.04 -9.18 6.25
CA THR A 6 16.90 -9.82 6.91
C THR A 6 16.59 -9.07 8.20
N ILE A 7 15.31 -8.66 8.35
CA ILE A 7 14.77 -8.11 9.59
C ILE A 7 13.61 -9.03 9.98
N GLU A 8 13.67 -9.61 11.17
CA GLU A 8 12.67 -10.56 11.59
C GLU A 8 12.40 -10.57 13.09
N ASN A 9 11.20 -11.01 13.46
CA ASN A 9 10.80 -11.25 14.85
C ASN A 9 10.89 -10.00 15.74
N LEU A 10 10.44 -8.85 15.25
CA LEU A 10 10.52 -7.58 15.96
C LEU A 10 9.15 -6.87 16.00
N VAL A 11 8.94 -6.12 17.05
CA VAL A 11 7.93 -5.06 17.12
C VAL A 11 8.65 -3.72 17.02
N VAL A 12 8.24 -2.92 16.05
CA VAL A 12 8.75 -1.57 15.82
C VAL A 12 7.60 -0.61 16.08
N ASP A 13 7.61 0.03 17.24
CA ASP A 13 6.55 0.94 17.68
C ASP A 13 7.03 2.39 17.63
N GLY A 14 6.37 3.21 16.83
CA GLY A 14 6.68 4.62 16.66
C GLY A 14 6.11 5.52 17.74
N SER A 15 5.21 5.00 18.58
CA SER A 15 4.55 5.78 19.65
C SER A 15 3.98 7.11 19.15
N LYS A 16 3.23 7.09 18.07
CA LYS A 16 2.72 8.29 17.35
C LYS A 16 2.02 9.32 18.24
N GLU A 17 1.48 8.89 19.36
CA GLU A 17 0.81 9.76 20.32
C GLU A 17 1.74 10.85 20.87
N HIS A 18 3.03 10.59 20.84
CA HIS A 18 4.06 11.50 21.30
C HIS A 18 4.78 12.22 20.16
N GLN A 19 4.42 11.97 18.92
CA GLN A 19 5.11 12.52 17.75
C GLN A 19 4.60 13.88 17.33
N ASP A 20 3.33 14.20 17.59
CA ASP A 20 2.70 15.43 17.20
C ASP A 20 1.89 16.03 18.38
N ALA A 21 2.21 17.24 18.77
CA ALA A 21 1.42 18.00 19.74
C ALA A 21 0.58 19.05 19.01
N TYR A 22 -0.72 19.09 19.30
CA TYR A 22 -1.61 20.12 18.78
C TYR A 22 -1.47 21.41 19.60
N ASP A 23 -1.24 22.52 18.92
CA ASP A 23 -1.35 23.85 19.55
C ASP A 23 -2.71 24.45 19.28
N PRO A 24 -3.54 24.59 20.29
CA PRO A 24 -4.88 25.15 20.15
C PRO A 24 -4.86 26.64 19.76
N ASN A 25 -3.79 27.37 20.05
CA ASN A 25 -3.71 28.80 19.77
C ASN A 25 -3.42 29.10 18.29
N SER A 26 -2.63 28.28 17.65
CA SER A 26 -2.32 28.42 16.22
C SER A 26 -3.14 27.50 15.32
N GLY A 27 -3.88 26.55 15.90
CA GLY A 27 -4.60 25.52 15.15
C GLY A 27 -3.66 24.55 14.40
N ARG A 28 -2.41 24.49 14.79
CA ARG A 28 -1.40 23.70 14.12
C ARG A 28 -0.88 22.59 15.01
N PHE A 29 -0.48 21.51 14.38
CA PHE A 29 0.31 20.47 15.04
C PHE A 29 1.77 20.86 15.03
N TYR A 30 2.39 20.87 16.19
CA TYR A 30 3.84 21.00 16.31
C TYR A 30 4.47 19.63 16.36
N ARG A 31 5.61 19.57 15.74
CA ARG A 31 6.55 18.50 16.03
C ARG A 31 7.21 18.83 17.37
N THR A 32 6.86 18.08 18.38
CA THR A 32 7.65 18.12 19.61
C THR A 32 9.03 17.59 19.23
N GLY A 33 10.08 18.38 19.31
CA GLY A 33 11.41 18.08 18.79
C GLY A 33 12.11 16.84 19.36
N ARG A 34 11.38 15.97 20.02
CA ARG A 34 11.82 14.68 20.55
C ARG A 34 11.52 13.51 19.64
N TYR A 35 10.56 13.63 18.73
CA TYR A 35 10.13 12.54 17.88
C TYR A 35 10.43 12.88 16.43
N SER A 36 11.33 12.11 15.94
CA SER A 36 11.98 12.36 14.68
C SER A 36 10.98 12.46 13.53
N ASN A 37 11.36 13.26 12.57
CA ASN A 37 10.93 13.21 11.19
C ASN A 37 11.17 11.85 10.53
N ALA A 38 11.01 10.75 11.25
CA ALA A 38 11.16 9.43 10.69
C ALA A 38 10.20 9.31 9.51
N LEU A 39 10.74 9.09 8.34
CA LEU A 39 9.97 8.90 7.11
C LEU A 39 9.19 7.60 7.16
N ALA A 40 9.67 6.67 7.96
CA ALA A 40 9.02 5.40 8.21
C ALA A 40 9.60 4.73 9.46
N GLY A 41 8.89 3.74 10.00
CA GLY A 41 9.40 2.85 11.04
C GLY A 41 10.60 2.04 10.54
N ILE A 42 10.48 1.51 9.32
CA ILE A 42 11.59 0.91 8.59
C ILE A 42 11.73 1.67 7.27
N SER A 43 12.90 2.22 7.01
CA SER A 43 13.19 2.94 5.77
C SER A 43 14.43 2.38 5.09
N MET A 44 14.24 1.90 3.86
CA MET A 44 15.32 1.42 2.99
C MET A 44 15.25 2.20 1.69
N ARG A 45 16.22 3.09 1.48
CA ARG A 45 16.29 3.94 0.29
C ARG A 45 17.54 3.66 -0.48
N GLY A 46 17.38 3.02 -1.64
CA GLY A 46 18.42 2.97 -2.65
C GLY A 46 18.56 4.33 -3.35
N GLU A 47 19.61 4.46 -4.11
CA GLU A 47 19.85 5.56 -5.04
C GLU A 47 20.10 4.98 -6.42
N ALA A 48 19.97 5.79 -7.47
CA ALA A 48 20.26 5.35 -8.83
C ALA A 48 21.68 4.80 -8.94
N GLY A 49 21.82 3.53 -9.29
CA GLY A 49 23.10 2.83 -9.33
C GLY A 49 23.54 2.14 -8.01
N HIS A 50 22.79 2.34 -6.92
CA HIS A 50 23.07 1.76 -5.60
C HIS A 50 21.82 1.16 -4.97
N ALA A 51 21.25 0.17 -5.63
CA ALA A 51 20.03 -0.49 -5.17
C ALA A 51 20.29 -1.45 -4.00
N PHE A 52 19.31 -1.56 -3.12
CA PHE A 52 19.26 -2.68 -2.16
C PHE A 52 18.89 -3.97 -2.89
N SER A 53 19.39 -5.09 -2.42
CA SER A 53 18.97 -6.38 -2.97
C SER A 53 18.78 -7.47 -1.92
N ASN A 54 17.86 -8.40 -2.20
CA ASN A 54 17.52 -9.53 -1.34
C ASN A 54 17.12 -9.09 0.07
N ILE A 55 16.04 -8.31 0.16
CA ILE A 55 15.45 -7.83 1.42
C ILE A 55 14.40 -8.83 1.89
N LYS A 56 14.49 -9.24 3.16
CA LYS A 56 13.49 -10.11 3.80
C LYS A 56 12.97 -9.46 5.07
N LEU A 57 11.66 -9.22 5.12
CA LEU A 57 10.93 -8.77 6.30
C LEU A 57 10.01 -9.92 6.74
N LYS A 58 10.21 -10.44 7.95
CA LYS A 58 9.46 -11.60 8.45
C LYS A 58 9.01 -11.43 9.89
N ASN A 59 7.79 -11.83 10.17
CA ASN A 59 7.22 -11.81 11.53
C ASN A 59 7.44 -10.45 12.21
N LEU A 60 7.15 -9.36 11.50
CA LEU A 60 7.29 -8.00 12.02
C LEU A 60 5.94 -7.42 12.36
N THR A 61 5.88 -6.68 13.45
CA THR A 61 4.82 -5.73 13.72
C THR A 61 5.40 -4.32 13.63
N VAL A 62 4.85 -3.47 12.75
CA VAL A 62 5.29 -2.07 12.61
C VAL A 62 4.08 -1.17 12.80
N ILE A 63 4.05 -0.44 13.91
CA ILE A 63 2.87 0.29 14.37
C ILE A 63 3.19 1.72 14.82
N ASN A 64 2.14 2.55 14.84
CA ASN A 64 2.16 3.87 15.49
C ASN A 64 3.13 4.89 14.89
N PHE A 65 3.44 4.79 13.60
CA PHE A 65 4.22 5.83 12.94
C PHE A 65 3.33 6.92 12.35
N SER A 66 3.71 8.19 12.55
CA SER A 66 2.96 9.32 11.99
C SER A 66 3.02 9.36 10.46
N ARG A 67 4.06 8.81 9.87
CA ARG A 67 4.17 8.61 8.42
C ARG A 67 4.05 7.13 8.07
N SER A 68 4.79 6.63 7.10
CA SER A 68 4.68 5.23 6.70
C SER A 68 5.20 4.28 7.79
N GLY A 69 4.58 3.12 7.92
CA GLY A 69 5.15 2.05 8.73
C GLY A 69 6.45 1.56 8.11
N VAL A 70 6.40 1.17 6.84
CA VAL A 70 7.57 0.70 6.08
C VAL A 70 7.66 1.45 4.75
N TYR A 71 8.85 1.89 4.40
CA TYR A 71 9.17 2.50 3.12
C TYR A 71 10.40 1.86 2.49
N ILE A 72 10.27 1.38 1.25
CA ILE A 72 11.35 0.76 0.47
C ILE A 72 11.39 1.42 -0.90
N SER A 73 12.55 1.86 -1.35
CA SER A 73 12.74 2.35 -2.71
C SER A 73 14.03 1.85 -3.35
N ASP A 74 14.00 1.73 -4.68
CA ASP A 74 15.16 1.35 -5.50
C ASP A 74 15.80 0.04 -5.02
N ALA A 75 14.98 -1.01 -4.98
CA ALA A 75 15.37 -2.31 -4.45
C ALA A 75 14.99 -3.45 -5.41
N GLU A 76 15.72 -4.55 -5.32
CA GLU A 76 15.45 -5.77 -6.07
C GLU A 76 15.39 -6.99 -5.15
N GLY A 77 14.36 -7.83 -5.33
CA GLY A 77 14.19 -9.03 -4.51
C GLY A 77 13.72 -8.69 -3.10
N ILE A 78 12.44 -8.33 -2.98
CA ILE A 78 11.80 -7.99 -1.71
C ILE A 78 10.86 -9.14 -1.33
N GLU A 79 11.05 -9.71 -0.16
CA GLU A 79 10.16 -10.71 0.45
C GLU A 79 9.59 -10.17 1.76
N ILE A 80 8.26 -10.09 1.87
CA ILE A 80 7.54 -9.68 3.08
C ILE A 80 6.57 -10.81 3.45
N HIS A 81 6.77 -11.40 4.62
CA HIS A 81 6.00 -12.57 5.06
C HIS A 81 5.59 -12.48 6.52
N HIS A 82 4.33 -12.79 6.82
CA HIS A 82 3.79 -12.85 8.19
C HIS A 82 4.01 -11.55 8.96
N CYS A 83 3.83 -10.41 8.28
CA CYS A 83 4.01 -9.10 8.88
C CYS A 83 2.66 -8.43 9.17
N ASP A 84 2.61 -7.62 10.22
CA ASP A 84 1.48 -6.79 10.58
C ASP A 84 1.93 -5.31 10.56
N PHE A 85 1.51 -4.57 9.55
CA PHE A 85 1.76 -3.14 9.44
C PHE A 85 0.44 -2.40 9.63
N THR A 86 0.27 -1.80 10.79
CA THR A 86 -1.01 -1.26 11.22
C THR A 86 -0.88 0.07 11.95
N GLU A 87 -1.95 0.85 11.98
CA GLU A 87 -2.03 2.13 12.68
C GLU A 87 -0.92 3.15 12.33
N ASN A 88 -0.43 3.11 11.11
CA ASN A 88 0.53 4.09 10.61
C ASN A 88 -0.17 5.19 9.81
N GLY A 89 0.55 6.26 9.45
CA GLY A 89 0.04 7.29 8.57
C GLY A 89 -0.90 8.31 9.22
N ALA A 90 -0.69 8.64 10.49
CA ALA A 90 -1.52 9.61 11.21
C ALA A 90 -1.20 11.08 10.90
N HIS A 91 -0.17 11.37 10.11
CA HIS A 91 0.34 12.73 9.93
C HIS A 91 -0.68 13.68 9.28
N VAL A 92 -0.90 14.82 9.91
CA VAL A 92 -1.95 15.79 9.52
C VAL A 92 -1.47 16.81 8.50
N VAL A 93 -0.16 16.99 8.34
CA VAL A 93 0.37 18.00 7.40
C VAL A 93 0.14 17.53 5.97
N PRO A 94 -0.48 18.36 5.12
CA PRO A 94 -0.61 18.06 3.71
C PRO A 94 0.78 17.98 3.10
N GLY A 95 1.20 16.79 2.90
CA GLY A 95 2.44 16.48 2.25
C GLY A 95 2.27 15.17 1.52
N PRO A 96 2.94 15.02 0.41
CA PRO A 96 2.58 13.99 -0.52
C PRO A 96 2.92 12.60 0.03
N ARG A 97 1.95 11.72 -0.04
CA ARG A 97 2.17 10.33 -0.43
C ARG A 97 3.04 9.43 0.47
N LEU A 98 3.31 9.80 1.73
CA LEU A 98 4.12 9.00 2.64
C LEU A 98 3.39 8.68 3.95
N GLN A 99 2.12 8.35 3.88
CA GLN A 99 1.28 8.10 5.05
C GLN A 99 0.56 6.75 4.90
N HIS A 100 1.33 5.70 4.68
CA HIS A 100 0.80 4.38 4.37
C HIS A 100 1.33 3.33 5.34
N ASN A 101 0.68 2.19 5.44
CA ASN A 101 1.29 1.10 6.21
C ASN A 101 2.55 0.57 5.52
N LEU A 102 2.49 0.34 4.20
CA LEU A 102 3.65 -0.04 3.40
C LEU A 102 3.68 0.76 2.10
N MET A 103 4.85 1.28 1.75
CA MET A 103 5.11 1.88 0.44
C MET A 103 6.38 1.31 -0.16
N ILE A 104 6.27 0.82 -1.39
CA ILE A 104 7.41 0.33 -2.20
C ILE A 104 7.42 1.09 -3.52
N GLN A 105 8.58 1.68 -3.87
CA GLN A 105 8.75 2.44 -5.10
C GLN A 105 9.97 1.98 -5.90
N HIS A 106 9.90 2.14 -7.24
CA HIS A 106 11.01 1.90 -8.19
C HIS A 106 11.73 0.56 -7.96
N SER A 107 10.99 -0.48 -7.61
CA SER A 107 11.53 -1.74 -7.15
C SER A 107 11.03 -2.92 -7.99
N SER A 108 11.74 -4.05 -7.90
CA SER A 108 11.39 -5.23 -8.69
C SER A 108 11.51 -6.54 -7.90
N ASN A 109 10.88 -7.59 -8.45
CA ASN A 109 10.88 -8.93 -7.84
C ASN A 109 10.34 -8.92 -6.40
N ILE A 110 9.08 -8.47 -6.27
CA ILE A 110 8.43 -8.24 -4.98
C ILE A 110 7.47 -9.39 -4.67
N MET A 111 7.64 -10.00 -3.50
CA MET A 111 6.73 -11.01 -2.94
C MET A 111 6.23 -10.53 -1.58
N ILE A 112 4.91 -10.34 -1.47
CA ILE A 112 4.23 -9.99 -0.23
C ILE A 112 3.18 -11.05 0.02
N LYS A 113 3.25 -11.76 1.15
CA LYS A 113 2.28 -12.79 1.46
C LYS A 113 1.98 -12.93 2.96
N ASP A 114 0.83 -13.52 3.23
CA ASP A 114 0.41 -13.88 4.59
C ASP A 114 0.56 -12.71 5.58
N SER A 115 0.26 -11.48 5.12
CA SER A 115 0.53 -10.25 5.86
C SER A 115 -0.69 -9.36 5.96
N ARG A 116 -0.68 -8.44 6.92
CA ARG A 116 -1.79 -7.54 7.23
C ARG A 116 -1.37 -6.09 7.09
N PHE A 117 -2.22 -5.29 6.42
CA PHE A 117 -2.05 -3.86 6.20
C PHE A 117 -3.34 -3.15 6.63
N ASP A 118 -3.42 -2.78 7.88
CA ASP A 118 -4.68 -2.39 8.49
C ASP A 118 -4.60 -1.00 9.14
N THR A 119 -5.71 -0.28 9.12
CA THR A 119 -5.86 0.98 9.85
C THR A 119 -4.74 1.99 9.58
N SER A 120 -4.34 2.19 8.31
CA SER A 120 -3.58 3.38 7.97
C SER A 120 -4.50 4.60 8.12
N ILE A 121 -4.22 5.48 9.06
CA ILE A 121 -5.20 6.50 9.52
C ILE A 121 -5.60 7.46 8.40
N ARG A 122 -4.68 7.83 7.51
CA ARG A 122 -4.93 8.77 6.40
C ARG A 122 -4.40 8.32 5.06
N GLY A 123 -3.90 7.11 4.98
CA GLY A 123 -3.26 6.59 3.79
C GLY A 123 -3.84 5.26 3.34
N CYS A 124 -3.14 4.66 2.40
CA CYS A 124 -3.42 3.33 1.92
C CYS A 124 -2.82 2.25 2.83
N GLY A 125 -3.37 1.06 2.77
CA GLY A 125 -2.72 -0.09 3.38
C GLY A 125 -1.39 -0.41 2.69
N LEU A 126 -1.43 -0.52 1.36
CA LEU A 126 -0.27 -0.84 0.53
C LEU A 126 -0.19 0.09 -0.67
N VAL A 127 1.00 0.62 -0.95
CA VAL A 127 1.30 1.39 -2.17
C VAL A 127 2.45 0.75 -2.92
N LEU A 128 2.23 0.49 -4.21
CA LEU A 128 3.23 0.01 -5.16
C LEU A 128 3.34 1.03 -6.28
N ASP A 129 4.49 1.64 -6.44
CA ASP A 129 4.71 2.72 -7.40
C ASP A 129 5.96 2.45 -8.23
N HIS A 130 5.82 2.44 -9.57
CA HIS A 130 6.88 2.07 -10.50
C HIS A 130 7.54 0.71 -10.20
N CYS A 131 6.73 -0.28 -9.83
CA CYS A 131 7.21 -1.61 -9.45
C CYS A 131 7.05 -2.63 -10.58
N LYS A 132 7.94 -3.62 -10.62
CA LYS A 132 7.92 -4.69 -11.64
C LYS A 132 7.99 -6.07 -11.00
N SER A 133 7.34 -7.05 -11.66
CA SER A 133 7.37 -8.46 -11.22
C SER A 133 6.95 -8.60 -9.76
N LEU A 134 5.69 -8.31 -9.49
CA LEU A 134 5.16 -8.29 -8.13
C LEU A 134 4.11 -9.37 -7.88
N LYS A 135 4.09 -9.89 -6.68
CA LYS A 135 3.03 -10.79 -6.19
C LYS A 135 2.58 -10.38 -4.80
N VAL A 136 1.26 -10.21 -4.65
CA VAL A 136 0.61 -10.00 -3.35
C VAL A 136 -0.38 -11.14 -3.14
N GLU A 137 -0.22 -11.93 -2.10
CA GLU A 137 -0.98 -13.17 -1.89
C GLU A 137 -1.38 -13.35 -0.43
N ASN A 138 -2.60 -13.84 -0.20
CA ASN A 138 -3.12 -14.17 1.11
C ASN A 138 -3.02 -13.02 2.14
N CYS A 139 -3.21 -11.79 1.71
CA CYS A 139 -3.07 -10.62 2.58
C CYS A 139 -4.43 -10.08 3.02
N GLU A 140 -4.48 -9.50 4.22
CA GLU A 140 -5.58 -8.68 4.69
C GLU A 140 -5.21 -7.21 4.51
N ILE A 141 -6.05 -6.43 3.80
CA ILE A 141 -5.84 -5.01 3.53
C ILE A 141 -7.12 -4.28 3.92
N ALA A 142 -7.17 -3.78 5.15
CA ALA A 142 -8.43 -3.39 5.75
C ALA A 142 -8.41 -2.04 6.47
N ARG A 143 -9.58 -1.40 6.55
CA ARG A 143 -9.87 -0.22 7.38
C ARG A 143 -8.87 0.95 7.21
N ASN A 144 -8.31 1.11 6.02
CA ASN A 144 -7.38 2.20 5.75
C ASN A 144 -8.12 3.48 5.41
N GLY A 145 -7.62 4.62 5.87
CA GLY A 145 -8.24 5.94 5.71
C GLY A 145 -8.18 6.49 4.27
N TRP A 146 -7.68 5.72 3.33
CA TRP A 146 -7.79 5.98 1.91
C TRP A 146 -8.03 4.65 1.16
N HIS A 147 -7.18 4.28 0.20
CA HIS A 147 -7.36 3.02 -0.53
C HIS A 147 -6.75 1.82 0.19
N GLY A 148 -7.30 0.64 -0.06
CA GLY A 148 -6.66 -0.58 0.43
C GLY A 148 -5.30 -0.77 -0.22
N LEU A 149 -5.27 -0.97 -1.53
CA LEU A 149 -4.06 -1.07 -2.33
C LEU A 149 -4.10 -0.06 -3.47
N LEU A 150 -3.02 0.71 -3.61
CA LEU A 150 -2.81 1.64 -4.71
C LEU A 150 -1.63 1.18 -5.56
N MET A 151 -1.83 1.13 -6.87
CA MET A 151 -0.79 0.83 -7.86
C MET A 151 -0.67 1.96 -8.87
N ALA A 152 0.55 2.43 -9.07
CA ALA A 152 0.89 3.38 -10.13
C ALA A 152 2.08 2.87 -10.93
N GLU A 153 1.98 2.90 -12.27
CA GLU A 153 3.07 2.53 -13.18
C GLU A 153 3.72 1.15 -12.90
N CYS A 154 2.91 0.19 -12.46
CA CYS A 154 3.37 -1.16 -12.13
C CYS A 154 3.25 -2.12 -13.32
N HIS A 155 4.17 -3.06 -13.43
CA HIS A 155 4.21 -4.01 -14.54
C HIS A 155 4.41 -5.44 -14.09
N ASN A 156 3.68 -6.37 -14.73
CA ASN A 156 3.76 -7.80 -14.49
C ASN A 156 3.49 -8.15 -13.02
N GLY A 157 2.23 -8.06 -12.63
CA GLY A 157 1.81 -8.24 -11.25
C GLY A 157 0.68 -9.24 -11.07
N LYS A 158 0.65 -9.86 -9.89
CA LYS A 158 -0.44 -10.72 -9.44
C LYS A 158 -0.90 -10.33 -8.04
N ILE A 159 -2.21 -10.21 -7.87
CA ILE A 159 -2.85 -9.95 -6.58
C ILE A 159 -3.94 -10.99 -6.39
N GLU A 160 -3.70 -11.91 -5.48
CA GLU A 160 -4.51 -13.13 -5.37
C GLU A 160 -4.86 -13.47 -3.90
N ASN A 161 -6.06 -14.02 -3.71
CA ASN A 161 -6.52 -14.56 -2.43
C ASN A 161 -6.47 -13.56 -1.25
N CYS A 162 -6.63 -12.28 -1.52
CA CYS A 162 -6.60 -11.25 -0.50
C CYS A 162 -8.02 -10.92 0.00
N LEU A 163 -8.12 -10.52 1.27
CA LEU A 163 -9.28 -9.86 1.84
C LEU A 163 -9.04 -8.35 1.81
N VAL A 164 -9.88 -7.61 1.11
CA VAL A 164 -9.75 -6.15 0.97
C VAL A 164 -11.04 -5.48 1.38
N GLU A 165 -11.07 -4.91 2.59
CA GLU A 165 -12.35 -4.46 3.15
C GLU A 165 -12.27 -3.18 3.99
N GLY A 166 -13.41 -2.47 4.04
CA GLY A 166 -13.60 -1.36 4.97
C GLY A 166 -12.67 -0.16 4.74
N ASN A 167 -12.11 -0.02 3.54
CA ASN A 167 -11.25 1.12 3.23
C ASN A 167 -12.08 2.35 2.86
N ASP A 168 -11.67 3.55 3.27
CA ASP A 168 -12.41 4.79 3.02
C ASP A 168 -12.43 5.20 1.54
N GLY A 169 -11.48 4.73 0.77
CA GLY A 169 -11.47 4.87 -0.69
C GLY A 169 -11.87 3.58 -1.41
N CYS A 170 -11.15 3.27 -2.48
CA CYS A 170 -11.31 2.02 -3.22
C CYS A 170 -10.62 0.84 -2.50
N GLY A 171 -11.11 -0.37 -2.72
CA GLY A 171 -10.38 -1.57 -2.32
C GLY A 171 -9.02 -1.64 -3.05
N PHE A 172 -9.08 -1.66 -4.38
CA PHE A 172 -7.93 -1.50 -5.26
C PHE A 172 -8.05 -0.22 -6.09
N MET A 173 -6.97 0.53 -6.19
CA MET A 173 -6.88 1.72 -7.02
C MET A 173 -5.69 1.60 -7.97
N GLY A 174 -5.95 1.59 -9.28
CA GLY A 174 -4.94 1.84 -10.29
C GLY A 174 -4.85 3.34 -10.55
N GLU A 175 -3.69 3.90 -10.52
CA GLU A 175 -3.44 5.32 -10.81
C GLU A 175 -2.65 5.47 -12.11
N TYR A 176 -3.03 6.46 -12.87
CA TYR A 176 -2.37 6.79 -14.14
C TYR A 176 -1.57 8.08 -13.97
N LEU A 177 -0.27 7.98 -14.13
CA LEU A 177 0.61 9.15 -14.12
C LEU A 177 1.16 9.44 -15.52
N HIS A 178 1.69 8.44 -16.20
CA HIS A 178 2.26 8.57 -17.56
C HIS A 178 1.78 7.43 -18.46
N ASP A 179 2.34 6.21 -18.29
CA ASP A 179 2.03 5.05 -19.12
C ASP A 179 0.98 4.13 -18.52
N GLY A 180 0.77 4.24 -17.22
CA GLY A 180 -0.11 3.39 -16.44
C GLY A 180 0.46 2.00 -16.16
N SER A 181 -0.27 1.23 -15.37
CA SER A 181 0.13 -0.14 -15.05
C SER A 181 -0.30 -1.13 -16.14
N ASN A 182 0.49 -2.17 -16.38
CA ASN A 182 0.14 -3.20 -17.36
C ASN A 182 0.44 -4.62 -16.90
N LEU A 183 -0.16 -5.61 -17.58
CA LEU A 183 0.00 -7.04 -17.28
C LEU A 183 -0.29 -7.37 -15.80
N ILE A 184 -1.33 -6.77 -15.24
CA ILE A 184 -1.74 -7.00 -13.85
C ILE A 184 -2.88 -8.02 -13.81
N GLN A 185 -2.76 -9.00 -12.94
CA GLN A 185 -3.80 -9.98 -12.65
C GLN A 185 -4.35 -9.72 -11.23
N ILE A 186 -5.67 -9.55 -11.11
CA ILE A 186 -6.38 -9.40 -9.83
C ILE A 186 -7.45 -10.47 -9.77
N ARG A 187 -7.19 -11.53 -9.01
CA ARG A 187 -8.03 -12.74 -9.03
C ARG A 187 -8.27 -13.32 -7.64
N HIS A 188 -9.41 -13.99 -7.48
CA HIS A 188 -9.76 -14.74 -6.27
C HIS A 188 -9.72 -13.92 -4.98
N ASN A 189 -9.91 -12.59 -5.06
CA ASN A 189 -9.93 -11.73 -3.90
C ASN A 189 -11.35 -11.55 -3.38
N LYS A 190 -11.50 -11.35 -2.07
CA LYS A 190 -12.73 -10.91 -1.44
C LYS A 190 -12.65 -9.41 -1.19
N ILE A 191 -13.49 -8.63 -1.87
CA ILE A 191 -13.43 -7.17 -1.90
C ILE A 191 -14.77 -6.61 -1.43
N GLN A 192 -14.81 -6.05 -0.22
CA GLN A 192 -16.10 -5.70 0.36
C GLN A 192 -16.04 -4.47 1.27
N TYR A 193 -17.18 -3.80 1.44
CA TYR A 193 -17.35 -2.68 2.36
C TYR A 193 -16.40 -1.49 2.15
N ASN A 194 -15.81 -1.34 0.97
CA ASN A 194 -14.99 -0.17 0.67
C ASN A 194 -15.91 1.01 0.31
N ASN A 195 -15.63 2.19 0.82
CA ASN A 195 -16.54 3.35 0.69
C ASN A 195 -16.65 3.89 -0.73
N GLU A 196 -15.67 3.60 -1.59
CA GLU A 196 -15.75 3.92 -3.01
C GLU A 196 -15.93 2.63 -3.83
N TYR A 197 -15.04 2.36 -4.77
CA TYR A 197 -15.12 1.18 -5.64
C TYR A 197 -14.45 -0.04 -4.99
N GLY A 198 -14.94 -1.21 -5.30
CA GLY A 198 -14.19 -2.43 -5.00
C GLY A 198 -12.83 -2.39 -5.71
N ILE A 199 -12.85 -2.23 -7.04
CA ILE A 199 -11.66 -1.98 -7.86
C ILE A 199 -11.92 -0.77 -8.75
N ARG A 200 -10.95 0.11 -8.88
CA ARG A 200 -10.90 1.19 -9.85
C ARG A 200 -9.60 1.09 -10.63
N ALA A 201 -9.68 0.46 -11.80
CA ALA A 201 -8.52 0.18 -12.65
C ALA A 201 -8.24 1.34 -13.63
N PHE A 202 -8.00 2.53 -13.10
CA PHE A 202 -7.74 3.70 -13.90
C PHE A 202 -6.33 3.65 -14.51
N GLY A 203 -6.24 3.80 -15.84
CA GLY A 203 -4.95 3.74 -16.53
C GLY A 203 -4.25 2.38 -16.54
N MET A 204 -4.94 1.31 -16.21
CA MET A 204 -4.38 -0.05 -16.30
C MET A 204 -4.63 -0.65 -17.68
N LYS A 205 -3.60 -1.24 -18.27
CA LYS A 205 -3.63 -1.90 -19.58
C LYS A 205 -3.39 -3.39 -19.43
N GLU A 206 -3.94 -4.20 -20.37
CA GLU A 206 -3.73 -5.65 -20.38
C GLU A 206 -3.93 -6.32 -19.02
N THR A 207 -4.95 -5.85 -18.30
CA THR A 207 -5.24 -6.31 -16.95
C THR A 207 -6.30 -7.41 -16.99
N ASP A 208 -6.07 -8.47 -16.23
CA ASP A 208 -7.00 -9.57 -16.08
C ASP A 208 -7.62 -9.56 -14.67
N ILE A 209 -8.85 -9.05 -14.61
CA ILE A 209 -9.62 -8.96 -13.35
C ILE A 209 -10.77 -9.97 -13.45
N LYS A 210 -10.68 -11.05 -12.67
CA LYS A 210 -11.72 -12.08 -12.68
C LYS A 210 -11.74 -12.89 -11.39
N ASP A 211 -12.81 -13.62 -11.21
CA ASP A 211 -13.01 -14.54 -10.09
C ASP A 211 -12.89 -13.88 -8.71
N ASN A 212 -13.20 -12.55 -8.64
CA ASN A 212 -13.22 -11.83 -7.37
C ASN A 212 -14.66 -11.77 -6.83
N LEU A 213 -14.78 -11.87 -5.51
CA LEU A 213 -16.05 -11.72 -4.80
C LEU A 213 -16.22 -10.27 -4.35
N TYR A 214 -17.23 -9.58 -4.84
CA TYR A 214 -17.55 -8.20 -4.47
C TYR A 214 -18.79 -8.15 -3.59
N ARG A 215 -18.75 -7.38 -2.48
CA ARG A 215 -19.92 -7.15 -1.63
C ARG A 215 -19.92 -5.75 -1.06
N TRP A 216 -21.06 -5.05 -1.14
CA TRP A 216 -21.34 -3.81 -0.43
C TRP A 216 -20.24 -2.74 -0.52
N ASN A 217 -19.63 -2.58 -1.68
CA ASN A 217 -18.75 -1.44 -1.91
C ASN A 217 -19.61 -0.22 -2.25
N GLY A 218 -19.20 0.98 -1.86
CA GLY A 218 -20.04 2.18 -1.85
C GLY A 218 -20.57 2.66 -3.19
N LYS A 219 -19.87 2.37 -4.27
CA LYS A 219 -20.34 2.70 -5.63
C LYS A 219 -20.69 1.43 -6.38
N GLU A 220 -21.96 1.14 -6.51
CA GLU A 220 -22.46 -0.16 -6.91
C GLU A 220 -22.35 -0.48 -8.39
N LYS A 221 -22.33 0.48 -9.27
CA LYS A 221 -22.33 0.21 -10.71
C LYS A 221 -21.00 0.57 -11.30
N ARG A 222 -20.18 -0.42 -11.47
CA ARG A 222 -18.82 -0.16 -11.75
C ARG A 222 -18.43 -0.44 -13.14
N GLN A 223 -18.10 0.63 -13.76
CA GLN A 223 -17.32 0.58 -14.98
C GLN A 223 -15.97 1.10 -14.62
N GLU A 224 -15.00 0.26 -14.73
CA GLU A 224 -13.66 0.66 -14.59
C GLU A 224 -13.04 0.84 -15.95
N TRP A 225 -12.41 1.98 -16.11
CA TRP A 225 -11.81 2.32 -17.37
C TRP A 225 -10.36 1.84 -17.35
N LEU A 226 -10.12 0.84 -18.16
CA LEU A 226 -8.79 0.50 -18.59
C LEU A 226 -8.47 1.30 -19.83
N SER A 227 -7.77 2.39 -19.76
CA SER A 227 -7.59 3.28 -20.90
C SER A 227 -8.88 3.58 -21.66
N SER A 228 -8.92 4.54 -22.51
CA SER A 228 -10.14 5.04 -23.16
C SER A 228 -10.99 4.00 -23.94
N GLU A 229 -10.59 2.76 -24.04
CA GLU A 229 -11.22 1.79 -24.95
C GLU A 229 -11.75 0.48 -24.32
N LYS A 230 -11.42 0.12 -23.10
CA LYS A 230 -11.92 -1.12 -22.47
C LYS A 230 -12.67 -0.87 -21.18
N LYS A 231 -13.94 -1.23 -21.19
CA LYS A 231 -14.79 -1.29 -20.00
C LYS A 231 -14.62 -2.66 -19.35
N LEU A 232 -14.21 -2.70 -18.11
CA LEU A 232 -14.35 -3.88 -17.27
C LEU A 232 -15.70 -3.81 -16.55
N GLN A 233 -16.55 -4.80 -16.81
CA GLN A 233 -17.74 -5.03 -15.99
C GLN A 233 -17.33 -5.96 -14.85
N LEU A 234 -17.46 -5.45 -13.66
CA LEU A 234 -17.30 -6.26 -12.46
C LEU A 234 -18.68 -6.69 -12.01
N GLU A 235 -18.90 -7.99 -11.97
CA GLU A 235 -20.10 -8.56 -11.40
C GLU A 235 -20.06 -8.42 -9.87
N GLN A 236 -21.13 -7.90 -9.29
CA GLN A 236 -21.37 -7.94 -7.87
C GLN A 236 -22.35 -9.06 -7.58
N LEU A 237 -21.99 -9.89 -6.65
CA LEU A 237 -22.88 -10.86 -6.02
C LEU A 237 -23.63 -10.23 -4.88
#